data_0b30ce1dac0cdad7d5eaff6622aec401
#
_entry.id   0b30ce1dac0cdad7d5eaff6622aec401
#
_cell.length_a   1.000
_cell.length_b   1.000
_cell.length_c   1.000
_cell.angle_alpha   90.00
_cell.angle_beta   90.00
_cell.angle_gamma   90.00
#
_symmetry.space_group_name_H-M   'P 1'
#
loop_
_entity.id
_entity.type
_entity.pdbx_description
1 polymer ?
#
loop_
_entity_poly.entity_id
_entity_poly.type
_entity_poly.pdbx_seq_one_letter_code
_entity_poly.pdbx_strand_id
1 'polypeptide(L)'
;MATQLLIEERKLDEPEIMGASGQRTRRLGSVSSRVRRLLPLVLATMASQALLVVLAPTIVGVGQDFGVSVGVVGQARSVLAGAAIAASLGIAPLLDQLGVRPLLVVGALLAMAGSAGAALSSTLPLFLFVHVVTGIGFAFLLSAGFAGVASFRGEDRAWAMGYVVGANALAWIVVNPLAGVLTEVFSWRAAHALPAAMALAVLVGARAALDGRATATAGTGLRGVLADPSARRWILAEVISFYAWGTYLTFIGAYFVEAYAVGESATGIVLALGAAAFFVASVRSAPLVASLPRPLVVAVTVLIMAVLIALQFGTDDFVWVGLLTFFLCAAVGGVRSSVASALGLAQLPDQPGAMMAARTAANQAGYLLGGLVGGATLALSGYAALGIVLATGLILGVTLVMRIADPLTTQEGKNARA
;
A
#
# COMPACT_ATOMS: atom_id res chain seq x y z
N MET A 1 -0.22 -70.70 -29.53
CA MET A 1 -0.74 -69.35 -29.68
C MET A 1 -1.88 -69.01 -28.70
N ALA A 2 -2.40 -69.99 -27.92
CA ALA A 2 -3.47 -69.76 -26.95
C ALA A 2 -2.97 -69.53 -25.51
N THR A 3 -1.67 -69.76 -25.24
CA THR A 3 -1.11 -69.66 -23.90
C THR A 3 -0.47 -68.32 -23.57
N GLN A 4 -0.27 -67.45 -24.57
CA GLN A 4 0.26 -66.11 -24.43
C GLN A 4 -0.84 -65.07 -24.13
N LEU A 5 -2.08 -65.30 -24.53
CA LEU A 5 -3.22 -64.44 -24.29
C LEU A 5 -3.77 -64.47 -22.86
N LEU A 6 -3.52 -65.56 -22.12
CA LEU A 6 -3.96 -65.72 -20.74
C LEU A 6 -3.02 -65.09 -19.69
N ILE A 7 -1.83 -64.62 -20.11
CA ILE A 7 -0.87 -63.95 -19.23
C ILE A 7 -1.04 -62.45 -19.28
N GLU A 8 -1.63 -61.91 -20.36
CA GLU A 8 -1.87 -60.45 -20.52
C GLU A 8 -3.14 -59.96 -19.83
N GLU A 9 -4.18 -60.83 -19.68
CA GLU A 9 -5.41 -60.47 -18.98
C GLU A 9 -5.28 -60.46 -17.44
N ARG A 10 -4.21 -61.03 -16.86
CA ARG A 10 -3.99 -61.06 -15.40
C ARG A 10 -3.21 -59.84 -14.87
N LYS A 11 -2.83 -58.88 -15.72
CA LYS A 11 -2.16 -57.62 -15.32
C LYS A 11 -3.08 -56.41 -15.20
N LEU A 12 -4.38 -56.59 -15.42
CA LEU A 12 -5.34 -55.46 -15.44
C LEU A 12 -6.23 -55.32 -14.20
N ASP A 13 -6.09 -56.21 -13.20
CA ASP A 13 -6.93 -56.20 -11.98
C ASP A 13 -6.11 -56.20 -10.68
N GLU A 14 -5.11 -55.31 -10.55
CA GLU A 14 -4.67 -54.86 -9.23
C GLU A 14 -5.20 -53.45 -9.01
N PRO A 15 -6.10 -53.23 -8.04
CA PRO A 15 -6.60 -51.87 -7.77
C PRO A 15 -5.47 -51.02 -7.21
N GLU A 16 -5.19 -49.91 -7.89
CA GLU A 16 -4.36 -48.76 -7.45
C GLU A 16 -4.90 -48.16 -6.16
N ILE A 17 -4.92 -48.85 -5.02
CA ILE A 17 -5.36 -48.33 -3.72
C ILE A 17 -4.21 -47.60 -2.99
N MET A 18 -2.97 -47.69 -3.46
CA MET A 18 -1.83 -47.01 -2.81
C MET A 18 -1.53 -45.59 -3.33
N GLY A 19 -2.21 -45.07 -4.35
CA GLY A 19 -1.94 -43.75 -4.93
C GLY A 19 -2.55 -42.56 -4.21
N ALA A 20 -3.72 -42.71 -3.59
CA ALA A 20 -4.50 -41.56 -3.07
C ALA A 20 -3.95 -40.97 -1.76
N SER A 21 -3.40 -41.80 -0.86
CA SER A 21 -2.81 -41.34 0.40
C SER A 21 -1.45 -40.68 0.19
N GLY A 22 -0.62 -41.22 -0.69
CA GLY A 22 0.68 -40.65 -1.05
C GLY A 22 0.57 -39.34 -1.83
N GLN A 23 -0.43 -39.19 -2.70
CA GLN A 23 -0.69 -37.95 -3.40
C GLN A 23 -1.28 -36.86 -2.47
N ARG A 24 -2.14 -37.26 -1.52
CA ARG A 24 -2.73 -36.32 -0.54
C ARG A 24 -1.67 -35.79 0.44
N THR A 25 -0.76 -36.63 0.91
CA THR A 25 0.35 -36.24 1.78
C THR A 25 1.40 -35.38 1.03
N ARG A 26 1.71 -35.71 -0.24
CA ARG A 26 2.57 -34.85 -1.08
C ARG A 26 1.93 -33.50 -1.37
N ARG A 27 0.61 -33.44 -1.65
CA ARG A 27 -0.11 -32.15 -1.85
C ARG A 27 -0.15 -31.32 -0.57
N LEU A 28 -0.44 -31.92 0.59
CA LEU A 28 -0.42 -31.23 1.88
C LEU A 28 0.98 -30.74 2.25
N GLY A 29 2.02 -31.52 2.02
CA GLY A 29 3.42 -31.12 2.20
C GLY A 29 3.83 -29.96 1.27
N SER A 30 3.34 -29.94 0.02
CA SER A 30 3.60 -28.86 -0.93
C SER A 30 2.88 -27.56 -0.56
N VAL A 31 1.63 -27.63 -0.11
CA VAL A 31 0.85 -26.45 0.36
C VAL A 31 1.49 -25.85 1.61
N SER A 32 1.85 -26.68 2.59
CA SER A 32 2.53 -26.22 3.82
C SER A 32 3.85 -25.51 3.50
N SER A 33 4.64 -26.02 2.56
CA SER A 33 5.90 -25.40 2.15
C SER A 33 5.71 -24.07 1.43
N ARG A 34 4.67 -23.95 0.59
CA ARG A 34 4.32 -22.70 -0.12
C ARG A 34 3.88 -21.62 0.87
N VAL A 35 2.97 -21.94 1.79
CA VAL A 35 2.49 -21.00 2.81
C VAL A 35 3.64 -20.54 3.70
N ARG A 36 4.51 -21.45 4.14
CA ARG A 36 5.68 -21.12 4.96
C ARG A 36 6.64 -20.14 4.28
N ARG A 37 6.82 -20.23 2.96
CA ARG A 37 7.64 -19.28 2.18
C ARG A 37 6.94 -17.94 1.94
N LEU A 38 5.62 -17.95 1.78
CA LEU A 38 4.82 -16.74 1.54
C LEU A 38 4.68 -15.89 2.80
N LEU A 39 4.52 -16.51 3.96
CA LEU A 39 4.21 -15.84 5.21
C LEU A 39 5.16 -14.69 5.57
N PRO A 40 6.50 -14.83 5.47
CA PRO A 40 7.41 -13.72 5.75
C PRO A 40 7.21 -12.53 4.82
N LEU A 41 6.83 -12.74 3.56
CA LEU A 41 6.61 -11.68 2.58
C LEU A 41 5.31 -10.91 2.86
N VAL A 42 4.26 -11.63 3.20
CA VAL A 42 2.97 -11.05 3.64
C VAL A 42 3.17 -10.23 4.93
N LEU A 43 3.84 -10.80 5.93
CA LEU A 43 4.14 -10.12 7.18
C LEU A 43 5.02 -8.89 6.96
N ALA A 44 6.02 -8.94 6.07
CA ALA A 44 6.87 -7.80 5.75
C ALA A 44 6.07 -6.65 5.13
N THR A 45 5.17 -6.98 4.20
CA THR A 45 4.27 -5.99 3.61
C THR A 45 3.31 -5.41 4.66
N MET A 46 2.71 -6.25 5.51
CA MET A 46 1.86 -5.77 6.60
C MET A 46 2.63 -4.90 7.58
N ALA A 47 3.84 -5.30 8.00
CA ALA A 47 4.67 -4.54 8.91
C ALA A 47 5.08 -3.19 8.32
N SER A 48 5.45 -3.15 7.02
CA SER A 48 5.74 -1.89 6.34
C SER A 48 4.54 -0.94 6.36
N GLN A 49 3.34 -1.44 6.07
CA GLN A 49 2.14 -0.61 6.11
C GLN A 49 1.77 -0.20 7.53
N ALA A 50 1.98 -1.05 8.55
CA ALA A 50 1.73 -0.71 9.94
C ALA A 50 2.53 0.52 10.39
N LEU A 51 3.78 0.68 9.90
CA LEU A 51 4.60 1.88 10.16
C LEU A 51 3.97 3.17 9.61
N LEU A 52 3.19 3.07 8.54
CA LEU A 52 2.45 4.20 7.99
C LEU A 52 1.12 4.44 8.71
N VAL A 53 0.40 3.35 8.97
CA VAL A 53 -0.99 3.37 9.44
C VAL A 53 -1.09 3.86 10.88
N VAL A 54 -0.15 3.48 11.74
CA VAL A 54 -0.19 3.78 13.18
C VAL A 54 -0.28 5.27 13.49
N LEU A 55 0.22 6.14 12.61
CA LEU A 55 0.23 7.58 12.85
C LEU A 55 -1.18 8.18 12.86
N ALA A 56 -2.09 7.75 11.97
CA ALA A 56 -3.40 8.38 11.83
C ALA A 56 -4.28 8.31 13.11
N PRO A 57 -4.43 7.15 13.78
CA PRO A 57 -5.18 7.06 15.03
C PRO A 57 -4.42 7.59 16.27
N THR A 58 -3.10 7.84 16.17
CA THR A 58 -2.28 8.29 17.31
C THR A 58 -1.93 9.78 17.28
N ILE A 59 -2.15 10.46 16.15
CA ILE A 59 -1.61 11.79 15.85
C ILE A 59 -2.08 12.86 16.86
N VAL A 60 -3.32 12.77 17.34
CA VAL A 60 -3.88 13.69 18.32
C VAL A 60 -3.19 13.50 19.67
N GLY A 61 -3.08 12.26 20.14
CA GLY A 61 -2.38 11.96 21.39
C GLY A 61 -0.90 12.36 21.38
N VAL A 62 -0.21 12.20 20.22
CA VAL A 62 1.16 12.69 20.04
C VAL A 62 1.22 14.22 20.11
N GLY A 63 0.26 14.92 19.47
CA GLY A 63 0.18 16.37 19.50
C GLY A 63 -0.03 16.93 20.92
N GLN A 64 -0.94 16.31 21.66
CA GLN A 64 -1.23 16.68 23.05
C GLN A 64 -0.01 16.48 23.95
N ASP A 65 0.68 15.36 23.82
CA ASP A 65 1.81 15.01 24.68
C ASP A 65 3.04 15.91 24.43
N PHE A 66 3.28 16.31 23.18
CA PHE A 66 4.37 17.25 22.84
C PHE A 66 3.95 18.73 22.85
N GLY A 67 2.68 19.06 23.10
CA GLY A 67 2.17 20.42 23.11
C GLY A 67 2.20 21.12 21.74
N VAL A 68 1.97 20.36 20.65
CA VAL A 68 2.01 20.85 19.29
C VAL A 68 0.74 20.48 18.50
N SER A 69 0.44 21.20 17.41
CA SER A 69 -0.70 20.89 16.57
C SER A 69 -0.50 19.56 15.79
N VAL A 70 -1.60 18.90 15.44
CA VAL A 70 -1.59 17.68 14.61
C VAL A 70 -0.93 17.91 13.25
N GLY A 71 -1.01 19.13 12.71
CA GLY A 71 -0.31 19.50 11.47
C GLY A 71 1.21 19.42 11.59
N VAL A 72 1.76 19.77 12.75
CA VAL A 72 3.18 19.66 13.08
C VAL A 72 3.57 18.19 13.25
N VAL A 73 2.78 17.40 13.96
CA VAL A 73 3.01 15.95 14.12
C VAL A 73 2.97 15.24 12.76
N GLY A 74 2.11 15.66 11.86
CA GLY A 74 2.00 15.14 10.50
C GLY A 74 3.29 15.19 9.69
N GLN A 75 4.28 16.06 10.06
CA GLN A 75 5.61 16.08 9.46
C GLN A 75 6.34 14.74 9.59
N ALA A 76 6.00 13.92 10.59
CA ALA A 76 6.55 12.57 10.72
C ALA A 76 6.28 11.72 9.45
N ARG A 77 5.13 11.92 8.79
CA ARG A 77 4.82 11.28 7.50
C ARG A 77 5.78 11.70 6.40
N SER A 78 6.11 13.00 6.33
CA SER A 78 7.05 13.55 5.36
C SER A 78 8.46 13.02 5.58
N VAL A 79 8.91 13.01 6.84
CA VAL A 79 10.23 12.48 7.22
C VAL A 79 10.35 11.01 6.84
N LEU A 80 9.35 10.20 7.20
CA LEU A 80 9.29 8.78 6.84
C LEU A 80 9.35 8.59 5.32
N ALA A 81 8.51 9.31 4.58
CA ALA A 81 8.42 9.18 3.13
C ALA A 81 9.70 9.62 2.43
N GLY A 82 10.33 10.72 2.88
CA GLY A 82 11.61 11.21 2.36
C GLY A 82 12.73 10.18 2.59
N ALA A 83 12.82 9.62 3.80
CA ALA A 83 13.78 8.57 4.13
C ALA A 83 13.52 7.29 3.31
N ALA A 84 12.27 6.92 3.09
CA ALA A 84 11.90 5.77 2.25
C ALA A 84 12.31 5.97 0.79
N ILE A 85 12.13 7.17 0.22
CA ILE A 85 12.59 7.49 -1.14
C ILE A 85 14.10 7.34 -1.22
N ALA A 86 14.85 7.98 -0.30
CA ALA A 86 16.31 7.93 -0.27
C ALA A 86 16.82 6.48 -0.15
N ALA A 87 16.24 5.68 0.76
CA ALA A 87 16.60 4.28 0.93
C ALA A 87 16.31 3.44 -0.33
N SER A 88 15.17 3.70 -0.99
CA SER A 88 14.75 2.95 -2.19
C SER A 88 15.74 3.05 -3.34
N LEU A 89 16.53 4.13 -3.43
CA LEU A 89 17.57 4.28 -4.44
C LEU A 89 18.72 3.26 -4.29
N GLY A 90 18.99 2.81 -3.05
CA GLY A 90 20.03 1.82 -2.75
C GLY A 90 19.54 0.38 -2.67
N ILE A 91 18.23 0.13 -2.62
CA ILE A 91 17.67 -1.21 -2.35
C ILE A 91 17.88 -2.18 -3.52
N ALA A 92 17.75 -1.73 -4.78
CA ALA A 92 17.87 -2.61 -5.94
C ALA A 92 19.24 -3.30 -6.00
N PRO A 93 20.39 -2.59 -5.94
CA PRO A 93 21.71 -3.24 -5.90
C PRO A 93 21.90 -4.10 -4.64
N LEU A 94 21.30 -3.75 -3.51
CA LEU A 94 21.37 -4.57 -2.30
C LEU A 94 20.58 -5.89 -2.46
N LEU A 95 19.42 -5.87 -3.11
CA LEU A 95 18.65 -7.08 -3.44
C LEU A 95 19.43 -8.03 -4.35
N ASP A 96 20.13 -7.48 -5.36
CA ASP A 96 20.93 -8.28 -6.29
C ASP A 96 22.14 -8.92 -5.61
N GLN A 97 22.76 -8.22 -4.66
CA GLN A 97 23.96 -8.69 -3.97
C GLN A 97 23.64 -9.62 -2.80
N LEU A 98 22.68 -9.22 -1.95
CA LEU A 98 22.41 -9.86 -0.66
C LEU A 98 21.21 -10.80 -0.70
N GLY A 99 20.28 -10.58 -1.65
CA GLY A 99 19.02 -11.33 -1.73
C GLY A 99 17.93 -10.80 -0.77
N VAL A 100 16.77 -11.46 -0.80
CA VAL A 100 15.56 -11.03 -0.09
C VAL A 100 15.68 -11.16 1.43
N ARG A 101 16.23 -12.27 1.92
CA ARG A 101 16.25 -12.58 3.35
C ARG A 101 17.03 -11.57 4.20
N PRO A 102 18.29 -11.16 3.85
CA PRO A 102 18.99 -10.13 4.60
C PRO A 102 18.24 -8.81 4.64
N LEU A 103 17.57 -8.42 3.55
CA LEU A 103 16.77 -7.21 3.50
C LEU A 103 15.54 -7.29 4.41
N LEU A 104 14.87 -8.44 4.51
CA LEU A 104 13.79 -8.67 5.47
C LEU A 104 14.30 -8.51 6.91
N VAL A 105 15.47 -9.07 7.23
CA VAL A 105 16.04 -9.00 8.58
C VAL A 105 16.42 -7.56 8.93
N VAL A 106 17.17 -6.87 8.06
CA VAL A 106 17.58 -5.47 8.28
C VAL A 106 16.34 -4.57 8.36
N GLY A 107 15.38 -4.72 7.44
CA GLY A 107 14.13 -3.96 7.44
C GLY A 107 13.32 -4.17 8.73
N ALA A 108 13.24 -5.42 9.22
CA ALA A 108 12.55 -5.73 10.47
C ALA A 108 13.24 -5.10 11.70
N LEU A 109 14.56 -5.18 11.77
CA LEU A 109 15.34 -4.55 12.86
C LEU A 109 15.17 -3.03 12.86
N LEU A 110 15.22 -2.39 11.69
CA LEU A 110 15.00 -0.94 11.55
C LEU A 110 13.56 -0.56 11.90
N ALA A 111 12.57 -1.35 11.48
CA ALA A 111 11.17 -1.12 11.84
C ALA A 111 10.94 -1.24 13.35
N MET A 112 11.53 -2.25 13.99
CA MET A 112 11.48 -2.40 15.46
C MET A 112 12.16 -1.23 16.16
N ALA A 113 13.36 -0.85 15.74
CA ALA A 113 14.11 0.27 16.31
C ALA A 113 13.36 1.61 16.14
N GLY A 114 12.80 1.86 14.94
CA GLY A 114 11.98 3.03 14.65
C GLY A 114 10.71 3.09 15.48
N SER A 115 9.97 1.97 15.59
CA SER A 115 8.75 1.90 16.41
C SER A 115 9.04 2.06 17.90
N ALA A 116 10.06 1.38 18.42
CA ALA A 116 10.48 1.53 19.81
C ALA A 116 10.99 2.95 20.09
N GLY A 117 11.79 3.51 19.17
CA GLY A 117 12.26 4.89 19.27
C GLY A 117 11.12 5.90 19.27
N ALA A 118 10.08 5.71 18.45
CA ALA A 118 8.90 6.56 18.46
C ALA A 118 8.15 6.48 19.81
N ALA A 119 7.91 5.25 20.30
CA ALA A 119 7.26 5.04 21.60
C ALA A 119 8.04 5.65 22.79
N LEU A 120 9.37 5.64 22.73
CA LEU A 120 10.26 6.16 23.77
C LEU A 120 10.63 7.64 23.60
N SER A 121 10.16 8.29 22.53
CA SER A 121 10.47 9.69 22.28
C SER A 121 9.89 10.60 23.36
N SER A 122 10.76 11.41 23.96
CA SER A 122 10.40 12.41 24.98
C SER A 122 10.21 13.82 24.37
N THR A 123 10.62 14.03 23.14
CA THR A 123 10.53 15.31 22.44
C THR A 123 10.13 15.12 20.96
N LEU A 124 9.45 16.11 20.40
CA LEU A 124 9.06 16.09 18.98
C LEU A 124 10.27 15.94 18.04
N PRO A 125 11.40 16.65 18.21
CA PRO A 125 12.55 16.46 17.31
C PRO A 125 13.07 15.03 17.30
N LEU A 126 13.11 14.35 18.45
CA LEU A 126 13.51 12.94 18.54
C LEU A 126 12.48 12.05 17.84
N PHE A 127 11.17 12.30 18.07
CA PHE A 127 10.08 11.59 17.38
C PHE A 127 10.20 11.73 15.87
N LEU A 128 10.45 12.92 15.34
CA LEU A 128 10.67 13.14 13.91
C LEU A 128 11.94 12.45 13.41
N PHE A 129 13.05 12.51 14.17
CA PHE A 129 14.30 11.87 13.78
C PHE A 129 14.17 10.35 13.66
N VAL A 130 13.50 9.67 14.61
CA VAL A 130 13.33 8.22 14.53
C VAL A 130 12.43 7.80 13.36
N HIS A 131 11.60 8.70 12.82
CA HIS A 131 10.86 8.44 11.59
C HIS A 131 11.75 8.34 10.35
N VAL A 132 13.00 8.82 10.38
CA VAL A 132 14.01 8.50 9.36
C VAL A 132 14.33 7.00 9.38
N VAL A 133 14.58 6.44 10.56
CA VAL A 133 14.85 4.99 10.74
C VAL A 133 13.64 4.17 10.33
N THR A 134 12.44 4.62 10.72
CA THR A 134 11.17 4.00 10.34
C THR A 134 10.99 3.99 8.82
N GLY A 135 11.30 5.08 8.13
CA GLY A 135 11.19 5.20 6.68
C GLY A 135 12.16 4.28 5.92
N ILE A 136 13.38 4.14 6.41
CA ILE A 136 14.34 3.18 5.86
C ILE A 136 13.82 1.75 6.06
N GLY A 137 13.37 1.41 7.28
CA GLY A 137 12.77 0.11 7.59
C GLY A 137 11.56 -0.21 6.72
N PHE A 138 10.67 0.77 6.52
CA PHE A 138 9.53 0.68 5.59
C PHE A 138 9.96 0.29 4.18
N ALA A 139 10.95 1.01 3.62
CA ALA A 139 11.42 0.78 2.26
C ALA A 139 12.03 -0.63 2.09
N PHE A 140 12.82 -1.09 3.06
CA PHE A 140 13.40 -2.43 3.04
C PHE A 140 12.34 -3.52 3.11
N LEU A 141 11.40 -3.43 4.05
CA LEU A 141 10.35 -4.43 4.22
C LEU A 141 9.42 -4.51 3.00
N LEU A 142 8.98 -3.35 2.50
CA LEU A 142 8.09 -3.29 1.35
C LEU A 142 8.76 -3.88 0.10
N SER A 143 9.99 -3.43 -0.18
CA SER A 143 10.74 -3.89 -1.35
C SER A 143 11.06 -5.38 -1.28
N ALA A 144 11.51 -5.88 -0.12
CA ALA A 144 11.82 -7.30 0.07
C ALA A 144 10.55 -8.17 0.00
N GLY A 145 9.42 -7.69 0.55
CA GLY A 145 8.13 -8.37 0.46
C GLY A 145 7.69 -8.61 -0.99
N PHE A 146 7.76 -7.58 -1.82
CA PHE A 146 7.42 -7.69 -3.24
C PHE A 146 8.46 -8.48 -4.04
N ALA A 147 9.76 -8.22 -3.83
CA ALA A 147 10.84 -8.91 -4.54
C ALA A 147 10.85 -10.42 -4.26
N GLY A 148 10.52 -10.82 -3.04
CA GLY A 148 10.46 -12.23 -2.64
C GLY A 148 9.45 -13.06 -3.45
N VAL A 149 8.42 -12.42 -4.03
CA VAL A 149 7.46 -13.10 -4.90
C VAL A 149 8.12 -13.67 -6.17
N ALA A 150 9.25 -13.12 -6.62
CA ALA A 150 9.99 -13.66 -7.76
C ALA A 150 10.54 -15.08 -7.52
N SER A 151 10.63 -15.52 -6.25
CA SER A 151 11.04 -16.89 -5.90
C SER A 151 9.97 -17.96 -6.21
N PHE A 152 8.72 -17.54 -6.45
CA PHE A 152 7.62 -18.40 -6.88
C PHE A 152 7.60 -18.53 -8.40
N ARG A 153 7.11 -19.65 -8.94
CA ARG A 153 7.11 -19.97 -10.37
C ARG A 153 5.69 -20.22 -10.89
N GLY A 154 5.47 -19.96 -12.17
CA GLY A 154 4.19 -20.22 -12.84
C GLY A 154 3.00 -19.56 -12.12
N GLU A 155 1.93 -20.30 -11.94
CA GLU A 155 0.69 -19.85 -11.26
C GLU A 155 0.90 -19.47 -9.80
N ASP A 156 1.87 -20.11 -9.11
CA ASP A 156 2.19 -19.78 -7.71
C ASP A 156 2.68 -18.34 -7.56
N ARG A 157 3.29 -17.76 -8.59
CA ARG A 157 3.75 -16.37 -8.56
C ARG A 157 2.60 -15.37 -8.54
N ALA A 158 1.57 -15.58 -9.36
CA ALA A 158 0.37 -14.75 -9.37
C ALA A 158 -0.40 -14.88 -8.05
N TRP A 159 -0.53 -16.10 -7.54
CA TRP A 159 -1.12 -16.40 -6.25
C TRP A 159 -0.37 -15.67 -5.11
N ALA A 160 0.95 -15.81 -5.01
CA ALA A 160 1.76 -15.14 -3.99
C ALA A 160 1.67 -13.61 -4.08
N MET A 161 1.69 -13.06 -5.30
CA MET A 161 1.52 -11.62 -5.53
C MET A 161 0.18 -11.12 -5.01
N GLY A 162 -0.91 -11.86 -5.23
CA GLY A 162 -2.24 -11.52 -4.73
C GLY A 162 -2.26 -11.37 -3.20
N TYR A 163 -1.63 -12.29 -2.46
CA TYR A 163 -1.53 -12.21 -1.00
C TYR A 163 -0.65 -11.05 -0.52
N VAL A 164 0.50 -10.82 -1.17
CA VAL A 164 1.40 -9.71 -0.82
C VAL A 164 0.72 -8.36 -1.08
N VAL A 165 0.01 -8.21 -2.19
CA VAL A 165 -0.79 -7.00 -2.48
C VAL A 165 -1.95 -6.86 -1.50
N GLY A 166 -2.67 -7.95 -1.21
CA GLY A 166 -3.77 -7.96 -0.24
C GLY A 166 -3.32 -7.60 1.18
N ALA A 167 -2.09 -7.93 1.53
CA ALA A 167 -1.48 -7.60 2.83
C ALA A 167 -1.42 -6.09 3.10
N ASN A 168 -1.30 -5.25 2.06
CA ASN A 168 -1.38 -3.79 2.21
C ASN A 168 -2.74 -3.38 2.77
N ALA A 169 -3.84 -3.81 2.14
CA ALA A 169 -5.19 -3.46 2.59
C ALA A 169 -5.48 -4.06 3.97
N LEU A 170 -5.05 -5.30 4.20
CA LEU A 170 -5.26 -5.98 5.49
C LEU A 170 -4.58 -5.23 6.64
N ALA A 171 -3.37 -4.68 6.43
CA ALA A 171 -2.71 -3.87 7.44
C ALA A 171 -3.55 -2.65 7.85
N TRP A 172 -4.15 -1.92 6.89
CA TRP A 172 -5.02 -0.77 7.18
C TRP A 172 -6.29 -1.17 7.93
N ILE A 173 -6.87 -2.33 7.61
CA ILE A 173 -8.08 -2.86 8.26
C ILE A 173 -7.78 -3.31 9.70
N VAL A 174 -6.60 -3.89 9.95
CA VAL A 174 -6.27 -4.49 11.25
C VAL A 174 -5.59 -3.47 12.18
N VAL A 175 -4.63 -2.69 11.66
CA VAL A 175 -3.80 -1.81 12.50
C VAL A 175 -4.57 -0.60 13.01
N ASN A 176 -5.44 0.02 12.17
CA ASN A 176 -6.20 1.20 12.60
C ASN A 176 -7.02 0.97 13.88
N PRO A 177 -7.92 -0.06 13.96
CA PRO A 177 -8.72 -0.26 15.17
C PRO A 177 -7.85 -0.67 16.36
N LEU A 178 -6.83 -1.51 16.16
CA LEU A 178 -5.94 -1.90 17.25
C LEU A 178 -5.13 -0.70 17.79
N ALA A 179 -4.62 0.16 16.88
CA ALA A 179 -3.91 1.37 17.29
C ALA A 179 -4.84 2.36 17.99
N GLY A 180 -6.08 2.54 17.53
CA GLY A 180 -7.08 3.36 18.20
C GLY A 180 -7.36 2.89 19.62
N VAL A 181 -7.64 1.59 19.79
CA VAL A 181 -7.88 0.99 21.12
C VAL A 181 -6.67 1.14 22.04
N LEU A 182 -5.46 0.86 21.54
CA LEU A 182 -4.25 1.00 22.36
C LEU A 182 -3.98 2.46 22.74
N THR A 183 -4.31 3.40 21.87
CA THR A 183 -4.17 4.83 22.14
C THR A 183 -5.15 5.28 23.23
N GLU A 184 -6.41 4.90 23.13
CA GLU A 184 -7.46 5.30 24.07
C GLU A 184 -7.30 4.64 25.44
N VAL A 185 -6.99 3.33 25.46
CA VAL A 185 -6.91 2.56 26.74
C VAL A 185 -5.60 2.78 27.47
N PHE A 186 -4.49 2.96 26.75
CA PHE A 186 -3.17 3.09 27.36
C PHE A 186 -2.50 4.42 27.00
N SER A 187 -2.05 4.55 25.76
CA SER A 187 -1.45 5.77 25.20
C SER A 187 -1.08 5.56 23.73
N TRP A 188 -0.84 6.66 23.00
CA TRP A 188 -0.31 6.60 21.65
C TRP A 188 1.03 5.82 21.55
N ARG A 189 1.81 5.81 22.64
CA ARG A 189 3.07 5.05 22.72
C ARG A 189 2.85 3.55 22.62
N ALA A 190 1.80 3.04 23.27
CA ALA A 190 1.45 1.62 23.23
C ALA A 190 1.07 1.16 21.80
N ALA A 191 0.45 2.05 21.01
CA ALA A 191 0.09 1.73 19.62
C ALA A 191 1.32 1.42 18.75
N HIS A 192 2.48 2.03 19.02
CA HIS A 192 3.72 1.74 18.34
C HIS A 192 4.28 0.33 18.60
N ALA A 193 3.74 -0.40 19.60
CA ALA A 193 4.05 -1.82 19.77
C ALA A 193 3.54 -2.69 18.62
N LEU A 194 2.48 -2.26 17.90
CA LEU A 194 1.90 -3.03 16.79
C LEU A 194 2.89 -3.22 15.62
N PRO A 195 3.44 -2.15 15.00
CA PRO A 195 4.42 -2.34 13.94
C PRO A 195 5.69 -3.02 14.44
N ALA A 196 6.11 -2.82 15.70
CA ALA A 196 7.24 -3.53 16.28
C ALA A 196 6.98 -5.04 16.40
N ALA A 197 5.79 -5.45 16.88
CA ALA A 197 5.40 -6.85 16.97
C ALA A 197 5.29 -7.51 15.59
N MET A 198 4.74 -6.81 14.59
CA MET A 198 4.70 -7.29 13.21
C MET A 198 6.11 -7.45 12.63
N ALA A 199 7.01 -6.51 12.88
CA ALA A 199 8.40 -6.60 12.45
C ALA A 199 9.15 -7.75 13.15
N LEU A 200 8.88 -8.01 14.43
CA LEU A 200 9.39 -9.19 15.13
C LEU A 200 8.89 -10.49 14.48
N ALA A 201 7.63 -10.56 14.10
CA ALA A 201 7.08 -11.71 13.38
C ALA A 201 7.77 -11.91 12.01
N VAL A 202 8.11 -10.82 11.30
CA VAL A 202 8.95 -10.88 10.08
C VAL A 202 10.32 -11.47 10.39
N LEU A 203 10.99 -10.98 11.44
CA LEU A 203 12.32 -11.44 11.84
C LEU A 203 12.34 -12.94 12.14
N VAL A 204 11.35 -13.42 12.88
CA VAL A 204 11.18 -14.86 13.18
C VAL A 204 10.90 -15.65 11.90
N GLY A 205 10.01 -15.14 11.03
CA GLY A 205 9.62 -15.78 9.78
C GLY A 205 10.69 -15.73 8.68
N ALA A 206 11.63 -14.77 8.73
CA ALA A 206 12.62 -14.54 7.68
C ALA A 206 13.52 -15.77 7.40
N ARG A 207 13.69 -16.65 8.40
CA ARG A 207 14.42 -17.92 8.23
C ARG A 207 13.75 -18.88 7.22
N ALA A 208 12.45 -18.74 7.03
CA ALA A 208 11.68 -19.55 6.07
C ALA A 208 11.64 -18.92 4.66
N ALA A 209 12.05 -17.66 4.52
CA ALA A 209 12.17 -17.02 3.22
C ALA A 209 13.32 -17.68 2.42
N LEU A 210 13.09 -17.83 1.11
CA LEU A 210 14.14 -18.36 0.23
C LEU A 210 15.27 -17.33 0.08
N ASP A 211 16.50 -17.82 0.07
CA ASP A 211 17.70 -17.05 -0.30
C ASP A 211 17.74 -16.77 -1.82
N GLY A 212 16.56 -16.51 -2.43
CA GLY A 212 16.45 -16.18 -3.84
C GLY A 212 17.04 -14.80 -4.12
N ARG A 213 18.06 -14.74 -4.97
CA ARG A 213 18.45 -13.50 -5.62
C ARG A 213 17.31 -13.14 -6.58
N ALA A 214 16.64 -12.02 -6.32
CA ALA A 214 15.72 -11.47 -7.27
C ALA A 214 16.56 -10.94 -8.44
N THR A 215 16.58 -11.66 -9.55
CA THR A 215 17.14 -11.08 -10.79
C THR A 215 16.30 -9.86 -11.10
N ALA A 216 16.86 -8.67 -10.89
CA ALA A 216 16.27 -7.46 -11.39
C ALA A 216 16.09 -7.66 -12.91
N THR A 217 14.86 -7.63 -13.39
CA THR A 217 14.63 -7.54 -14.83
C THR A 217 15.33 -6.28 -15.29
N ALA A 218 16.33 -6.43 -16.14
CA ALA A 218 17.11 -5.36 -16.74
C ALA A 218 16.19 -4.49 -17.61
N GLY A 219 15.38 -3.66 -16.95
CA GLY A 219 14.58 -2.62 -17.59
C GLY A 219 15.34 -1.30 -17.52
N THR A 220 14.97 -0.35 -18.36
CA THR A 220 15.54 1.01 -18.39
C THR A 220 15.36 1.76 -17.07
N GLY A 221 14.72 1.15 -16.06
CA GLY A 221 14.48 1.70 -14.74
C GLY A 221 13.62 2.98 -14.80
N LEU A 222 13.67 3.76 -13.73
CA LEU A 222 12.90 5.01 -13.60
C LEU A 222 13.24 6.02 -14.72
N ARG A 223 14.49 6.04 -15.19
CA ARG A 223 14.92 6.94 -16.29
C ARG A 223 14.16 6.65 -17.58
N GLY A 224 13.98 5.37 -17.93
CA GLY A 224 13.22 4.97 -19.13
C GLY A 224 11.74 5.34 -19.02
N VAL A 225 11.16 5.15 -17.86
CA VAL A 225 9.75 5.55 -17.59
C VAL A 225 9.59 7.07 -17.71
N LEU A 226 10.51 7.86 -17.16
CA LEU A 226 10.47 9.33 -17.23
C LEU A 226 10.80 9.90 -18.63
N ALA A 227 11.45 9.12 -19.48
CA ALA A 227 11.73 9.51 -20.87
C ALA A 227 10.45 9.49 -21.73
N ASP A 228 9.48 8.61 -21.42
CA ASP A 228 8.20 8.59 -22.11
C ASP A 228 7.29 9.72 -21.62
N PRO A 229 6.80 10.61 -22.52
CA PRO A 229 6.00 11.76 -22.13
C PRO A 229 4.66 11.37 -21.48
N SER A 230 4.03 10.27 -21.88
CA SER A 230 2.74 9.82 -21.38
C SER A 230 2.90 9.19 -19.98
N ALA A 231 3.89 8.32 -19.83
CA ALA A 231 4.25 7.73 -18.56
C ALA A 231 4.67 8.80 -17.53
N ARG A 232 5.44 9.79 -17.96
CA ARG A 232 5.83 10.94 -17.10
C ARG A 232 4.63 11.75 -16.62
N ARG A 233 3.66 12.04 -17.51
CA ARG A 233 2.42 12.74 -17.11
C ARG A 233 1.62 11.91 -16.11
N TRP A 234 1.54 10.61 -16.34
CA TRP A 234 0.86 9.69 -15.44
C TRP A 234 1.52 9.67 -14.05
N ILE A 235 2.87 9.60 -13.97
CA ILE A 235 3.59 9.65 -12.69
C ILE A 235 3.33 10.97 -11.96
N LEU A 236 3.38 12.12 -12.66
CA LEU A 236 3.09 13.42 -12.05
C LEU A 236 1.64 13.48 -11.53
N ALA A 237 0.69 12.95 -12.28
CA ALA A 237 -0.71 12.85 -11.83
C ALA A 237 -0.84 11.94 -10.60
N GLU A 238 -0.09 10.84 -10.52
CA GLU A 238 -0.05 9.97 -9.34
C GLU A 238 0.57 10.70 -8.13
N VAL A 239 1.67 11.46 -8.30
CA VAL A 239 2.25 12.26 -7.21
C VAL A 239 1.21 13.22 -6.62
N ILE A 240 0.48 13.97 -7.46
CA ILE A 240 -0.55 14.91 -7.03
C ILE A 240 -1.71 14.17 -6.33
N SER A 241 -2.12 13.05 -6.89
CA SER A 241 -3.20 12.27 -6.30
C SER A 241 -2.81 11.67 -4.95
N PHE A 242 -1.58 11.16 -4.81
CA PHE A 242 -1.08 10.66 -3.53
C PHE A 242 -0.75 11.78 -2.54
N TYR A 243 -0.37 12.97 -3.02
CA TYR A 243 -0.30 14.16 -2.19
C TYR A 243 -1.64 14.42 -1.49
N ALA A 244 -2.73 14.49 -2.23
CA ALA A 244 -4.04 14.76 -1.65
C ALA A 244 -4.56 13.58 -0.82
N TRP A 245 -4.52 12.36 -1.37
CA TRP A 245 -5.00 11.16 -0.70
C TRP A 245 -4.21 10.83 0.55
N GLY A 246 -2.88 10.90 0.48
CA GLY A 246 -1.99 10.63 1.62
C GLY A 246 -2.15 11.64 2.75
N THR A 247 -2.32 12.93 2.41
CA THR A 247 -2.61 13.97 3.39
C THR A 247 -3.98 13.74 4.04
N TYR A 248 -4.99 13.47 3.23
CA TYR A 248 -6.34 13.15 3.70
C TYR A 248 -6.31 12.00 4.71
N LEU A 249 -5.67 10.87 4.36
CA LEU A 249 -5.54 9.72 5.25
C LEU A 249 -4.71 9.99 6.51
N THR A 250 -3.79 10.95 6.45
CA THR A 250 -2.97 11.32 7.62
C THR A 250 -3.78 12.10 8.65
N PHE A 251 -4.66 13.01 8.20
CA PHE A 251 -5.34 13.94 9.08
C PHE A 251 -6.83 13.65 9.31
N ILE A 252 -7.45 12.76 8.54
CA ILE A 252 -8.88 12.45 8.68
C ILE A 252 -9.21 11.83 10.05
N GLY A 253 -8.30 11.02 10.62
CA GLY A 253 -8.47 10.48 11.96
C GLY A 253 -8.49 11.60 13.01
N ALA A 254 -7.55 12.55 12.92
CA ALA A 254 -7.53 13.72 13.80
C ALA A 254 -8.80 14.57 13.64
N TYR A 255 -9.29 14.74 12.41
CA TYR A 255 -10.52 15.46 12.15
C TYR A 255 -11.73 14.83 12.86
N PHE A 256 -11.87 13.50 12.85
CA PHE A 256 -12.92 12.82 13.58
C PHE A 256 -12.83 13.04 15.08
N VAL A 257 -11.62 13.04 15.63
CA VAL A 257 -11.39 13.26 17.07
C VAL A 257 -11.64 14.74 17.44
N GLU A 258 -11.07 15.68 16.69
CA GLU A 258 -11.08 17.11 17.05
C GLU A 258 -12.38 17.82 16.69
N ALA A 259 -12.98 17.52 15.51
CA ALA A 259 -14.19 18.21 15.06
C ALA A 259 -15.48 17.54 15.56
N TYR A 260 -15.49 16.19 15.66
CA TYR A 260 -16.70 15.47 16.04
C TYR A 260 -16.61 14.83 17.43
N ALA A 261 -15.52 15.00 18.17
CA ALA A 261 -15.27 14.40 19.48
C ALA A 261 -15.44 12.85 19.49
N VAL A 262 -15.10 12.20 18.37
CA VAL A 262 -15.11 10.74 18.27
C VAL A 262 -13.87 10.19 18.96
N GLY A 263 -14.03 9.21 19.87
CA GLY A 263 -12.89 8.58 20.55
C GLY A 263 -11.94 7.87 19.59
N GLU A 264 -10.68 7.68 20.00
CA GLU A 264 -9.62 7.10 19.17
C GLU A 264 -9.96 5.67 18.72
N SER A 265 -10.58 4.85 19.59
CA SER A 265 -11.02 3.48 19.26
C SER A 265 -12.07 3.48 18.16
N ALA A 266 -13.08 4.33 18.28
CA ALA A 266 -14.14 4.46 17.26
C ALA A 266 -13.57 5.03 15.96
N THR A 267 -12.68 6.00 16.03
CA THR A 267 -11.95 6.54 14.88
C THR A 267 -11.13 5.45 14.18
N GLY A 268 -10.42 4.61 14.93
CA GLY A 268 -9.70 3.47 14.37
C GLY A 268 -10.60 2.50 13.59
N ILE A 269 -11.81 2.22 14.11
CA ILE A 269 -12.82 1.39 13.43
C ILE A 269 -13.31 2.09 12.15
N VAL A 270 -13.61 3.39 12.20
CA VAL A 270 -14.02 4.17 11.01
C VAL A 270 -12.96 4.10 9.93
N LEU A 271 -11.70 4.31 10.29
CA LEU A 271 -10.58 4.23 9.32
C LEU A 271 -10.45 2.82 8.71
N ALA A 272 -10.64 1.76 9.50
CA ALA A 272 -10.62 0.38 9.02
C ALA A 272 -11.77 0.09 8.05
N LEU A 273 -12.98 0.55 8.36
CA LEU A 273 -14.14 0.41 7.47
C LEU A 273 -13.94 1.20 6.16
N GLY A 274 -13.32 2.39 6.23
CA GLY A 274 -12.91 3.13 5.03
C GLY A 274 -11.90 2.36 4.18
N ALA A 275 -10.91 1.74 4.80
CA ALA A 275 -9.95 0.88 4.09
C ALA A 275 -10.63 -0.34 3.46
N ALA A 276 -11.61 -0.94 4.13
CA ALA A 276 -12.43 -2.02 3.57
C ALA A 276 -13.28 -1.54 2.39
N ALA A 277 -13.92 -0.38 2.48
CA ALA A 277 -14.68 0.22 1.39
C ALA A 277 -13.79 0.50 0.16
N PHE A 278 -12.60 1.08 0.38
CA PHE A 278 -11.59 1.27 -0.66
C PHE A 278 -11.22 -0.06 -1.33
N PHE A 279 -10.92 -1.09 -0.56
CA PHE A 279 -10.51 -2.40 -1.07
C PHE A 279 -11.62 -3.05 -1.89
N VAL A 280 -12.84 -3.10 -1.38
CA VAL A 280 -14.00 -3.69 -2.07
C VAL A 280 -14.28 -2.95 -3.39
N ALA A 281 -14.29 -1.62 -3.37
CA ALA A 281 -14.49 -0.81 -4.56
C ALA A 281 -13.36 -1.01 -5.59
N SER A 282 -12.11 -1.09 -5.14
CA SER A 282 -10.95 -1.36 -6.00
C SER A 282 -11.08 -2.70 -6.74
N VAL A 283 -11.43 -3.77 -6.02
CA VAL A 283 -11.55 -5.12 -6.60
C VAL A 283 -12.74 -5.22 -7.56
N ARG A 284 -13.84 -4.52 -7.25
CA ARG A 284 -15.08 -4.58 -8.05
C ARG A 284 -15.17 -3.54 -9.17
N SER A 285 -14.19 -2.65 -9.28
CA SER A 285 -14.23 -1.57 -10.28
C SER A 285 -14.09 -2.05 -11.73
N ALA A 286 -13.30 -3.10 -11.99
CA ALA A 286 -12.97 -3.51 -13.35
C ALA A 286 -14.19 -3.75 -14.26
N PRO A 287 -15.22 -4.56 -13.87
CA PRO A 287 -16.39 -4.76 -14.72
C PRO A 287 -17.28 -3.51 -14.84
N LEU A 288 -17.28 -2.62 -13.83
CA LEU A 288 -18.10 -1.40 -13.82
C LEU A 288 -17.60 -0.34 -14.81
N VAL A 289 -16.31 -0.33 -15.10
CA VAL A 289 -15.67 0.69 -15.94
C VAL A 289 -15.06 0.14 -17.23
N ALA A 290 -15.29 -1.14 -17.54
CA ALA A 290 -14.67 -1.84 -18.67
C ALA A 290 -14.92 -1.16 -20.03
N SER A 291 -16.10 -0.55 -20.21
CA SER A 291 -16.50 0.14 -21.44
C SER A 291 -16.13 1.63 -21.46
N LEU A 292 -15.56 2.17 -20.40
CA LEU A 292 -15.29 3.61 -20.28
C LEU A 292 -13.80 3.91 -20.53
N PRO A 293 -13.47 5.05 -21.17
CA PRO A 293 -12.08 5.49 -21.33
C PRO A 293 -11.43 5.69 -19.94
N ARG A 294 -10.34 4.98 -19.68
CA ARG A 294 -9.66 5.00 -18.38
C ARG A 294 -9.23 6.41 -17.91
N PRO A 295 -8.70 7.30 -18.78
CA PRO A 295 -8.40 8.68 -18.35
C PRO A 295 -9.64 9.43 -17.87
N LEU A 296 -10.80 9.24 -18.52
CA LEU A 296 -12.06 9.86 -18.12
C LEU A 296 -12.51 9.35 -16.74
N VAL A 297 -12.46 8.03 -16.51
CA VAL A 297 -12.81 7.44 -15.20
C VAL A 297 -11.91 7.99 -14.11
N VAL A 298 -10.59 8.06 -14.35
CA VAL A 298 -9.64 8.64 -13.38
C VAL A 298 -9.95 10.10 -13.13
N ALA A 299 -10.21 10.90 -14.16
CA ALA A 299 -10.53 12.32 -14.03
C ALA A 299 -11.82 12.54 -13.22
N VAL A 300 -12.89 11.83 -13.55
CA VAL A 300 -14.19 11.94 -12.86
C VAL A 300 -14.04 11.52 -11.39
N THR A 301 -13.38 10.41 -11.11
CA THR A 301 -13.17 9.96 -9.72
C THR A 301 -12.31 10.94 -8.93
N VAL A 302 -11.29 11.55 -9.53
CA VAL A 302 -10.47 12.61 -8.91
C VAL A 302 -11.30 13.84 -8.59
N LEU A 303 -12.20 14.28 -9.50
CA LEU A 303 -13.09 15.41 -9.25
C LEU A 303 -14.09 15.13 -8.13
N ILE A 304 -14.66 13.93 -8.10
CA ILE A 304 -15.55 13.51 -7.00
C ILE A 304 -14.78 13.52 -5.67
N MET A 305 -13.55 12.97 -5.64
CA MET A 305 -12.71 13.01 -4.44
C MET A 305 -12.40 14.44 -4.00
N ALA A 306 -12.12 15.37 -4.95
CA ALA A 306 -11.86 16.77 -4.63
C ALA A 306 -13.07 17.41 -3.92
N VAL A 307 -14.28 17.19 -4.44
CA VAL A 307 -15.52 17.69 -3.81
C VAL A 307 -15.73 17.05 -2.43
N LEU A 308 -15.58 15.72 -2.31
CA LEU A 308 -15.79 15.03 -1.04
C LEU A 308 -14.78 15.46 0.03
N ILE A 309 -13.50 15.66 -0.33
CA ILE A 309 -12.47 16.13 0.61
C ILE A 309 -12.73 17.57 1.05
N ALA A 310 -13.14 18.45 0.11
CA ALA A 310 -13.49 19.83 0.45
C ALA A 310 -14.72 19.88 1.37
N LEU A 311 -15.75 19.10 1.10
CA LEU A 311 -16.92 18.98 1.97
C LEU A 311 -16.56 18.39 3.32
N GLN A 312 -15.75 17.33 3.37
CA GLN A 312 -15.33 16.68 4.61
C GLN A 312 -14.67 17.63 5.59
N PHE A 313 -13.73 18.44 5.12
CA PHE A 313 -12.99 19.39 5.97
C PHE A 313 -13.62 20.76 6.07
N GLY A 314 -14.66 21.03 5.30
CA GLY A 314 -15.40 22.30 5.31
C GLY A 314 -16.69 22.29 6.13
N THR A 315 -17.13 21.12 6.64
CA THR A 315 -18.38 20.98 7.37
C THR A 315 -18.15 20.10 8.62
N ASP A 316 -18.33 20.70 9.77
CA ASP A 316 -18.17 20.04 11.10
C ASP A 316 -19.48 19.90 11.89
N ASP A 317 -20.62 20.28 11.29
CA ASP A 317 -21.89 20.30 11.99
C ASP A 317 -22.44 18.91 12.35
N PHE A 318 -22.20 17.90 11.47
CA PHE A 318 -22.84 16.59 11.63
C PHE A 318 -21.83 15.44 11.35
N VAL A 319 -21.54 14.62 12.36
CA VAL A 319 -20.68 13.43 12.23
C VAL A 319 -21.12 12.47 11.14
N TRP A 320 -22.44 12.32 10.90
CA TRP A 320 -22.98 11.43 9.87
C TRP A 320 -22.62 11.89 8.45
N VAL A 321 -22.56 13.20 8.22
CA VAL A 321 -22.10 13.77 6.95
C VAL A 321 -20.61 13.46 6.79
N GLY A 322 -19.84 13.62 7.86
CA GLY A 322 -18.43 13.26 7.88
C GLY A 322 -18.18 11.78 7.57
N LEU A 323 -18.95 10.87 8.17
CA LEU A 323 -18.86 9.44 7.89
C LEU A 323 -19.23 9.10 6.44
N LEU A 324 -20.33 9.66 5.94
CA LEU A 324 -20.78 9.43 4.57
C LEU A 324 -19.75 9.91 3.55
N THR A 325 -19.23 11.15 3.71
CA THR A 325 -18.24 11.71 2.81
C THR A 325 -16.94 10.90 2.85
N PHE A 326 -16.51 10.45 4.04
CA PHE A 326 -15.33 9.60 4.20
C PHE A 326 -15.46 8.26 3.47
N PHE A 327 -16.56 7.52 3.68
CA PHE A 327 -16.76 6.21 3.04
C PHE A 327 -16.94 6.33 1.52
N LEU A 328 -17.65 7.34 1.05
CA LEU A 328 -17.76 7.62 -0.38
C LEU A 328 -16.40 7.98 -0.99
N CYS A 329 -15.61 8.84 -0.33
CA CYS A 329 -14.27 9.20 -0.77
C CYS A 329 -13.36 7.99 -0.82
N ALA A 330 -13.41 7.10 0.19
CA ALA A 330 -12.65 5.86 0.22
C ALA A 330 -13.04 4.91 -0.93
N ALA A 331 -14.33 4.71 -1.17
CA ALA A 331 -14.81 3.88 -2.27
C ALA A 331 -14.40 4.42 -3.64
N VAL A 332 -14.60 5.72 -3.88
CA VAL A 332 -14.18 6.40 -5.13
C VAL A 332 -12.66 6.34 -5.30
N GLY A 333 -11.89 6.51 -4.21
CA GLY A 333 -10.44 6.35 -4.18
C GLY A 333 -10.00 4.94 -4.59
N GLY A 334 -10.75 3.91 -4.18
CA GLY A 334 -10.53 2.51 -4.58
C GLY A 334 -10.69 2.30 -6.09
N VAL A 335 -11.79 2.78 -6.67
CA VAL A 335 -12.03 2.77 -8.12
C VAL A 335 -10.90 3.50 -8.87
N ARG A 336 -10.63 4.74 -8.45
CA ARG A 336 -9.55 5.56 -9.02
C ARG A 336 -8.22 4.83 -9.00
N SER A 337 -7.83 4.25 -7.87
CA SER A 337 -6.54 3.57 -7.71
C SER A 337 -6.38 2.37 -8.64
N SER A 338 -7.43 1.57 -8.81
CA SER A 338 -7.46 0.41 -9.69
C SER A 338 -7.32 0.82 -11.17
N VAL A 339 -8.16 1.77 -11.61
CA VAL A 339 -8.18 2.22 -13.02
C VAL A 339 -6.90 2.98 -13.38
N ALA A 340 -6.38 3.82 -12.47
CA ALA A 340 -5.12 4.52 -12.69
C ALA A 340 -3.92 3.57 -12.78
N SER A 341 -3.92 2.45 -12.01
CA SER A 341 -2.90 1.41 -12.15
C SER A 341 -2.95 0.75 -13.52
N ALA A 342 -4.15 0.40 -13.99
CA ALA A 342 -4.34 -0.20 -15.30
C ALA A 342 -3.94 0.77 -16.44
N LEU A 343 -4.27 2.06 -16.30
CA LEU A 343 -3.85 3.10 -17.24
C LEU A 343 -2.33 3.24 -17.29
N GLY A 344 -1.67 3.25 -16.13
CA GLY A 344 -0.22 3.35 -16.05
C GLY A 344 0.50 2.16 -16.67
N LEU A 345 0.06 0.94 -16.36
CA LEU A 345 0.64 -0.29 -16.93
C LEU A 345 0.54 -0.33 -18.45
N ALA A 346 -0.51 0.28 -19.01
CA ALA A 346 -0.70 0.33 -20.45
C ALA A 346 0.21 1.36 -21.17
N GLN A 347 0.83 2.30 -20.45
CA GLN A 347 1.74 3.28 -21.06
C GLN A 347 3.05 2.60 -21.55
N LEU A 348 3.59 1.63 -20.78
CA LEU A 348 4.79 0.89 -21.10
C LEU A 348 4.55 -0.61 -20.82
N PRO A 349 3.81 -1.31 -21.70
CA PRO A 349 3.40 -2.70 -21.45
C PRO A 349 4.58 -3.68 -21.35
N ASP A 350 5.71 -3.36 -21.98
CA ASP A 350 6.94 -4.17 -21.92
C ASP A 350 7.73 -3.96 -20.60
N GLN A 351 7.35 -2.96 -19.79
CA GLN A 351 8.05 -2.59 -18.55
C GLN A 351 7.11 -2.47 -17.34
N PRO A 352 6.23 -3.45 -17.06
CA PRO A 352 5.24 -3.34 -15.99
C PRO A 352 5.88 -3.17 -14.60
N GLY A 353 7.02 -3.81 -14.37
CA GLY A 353 7.77 -3.69 -13.12
C GLY A 353 8.30 -2.28 -12.89
N ALA A 354 8.87 -1.63 -13.92
CA ALA A 354 9.36 -0.27 -13.84
C ALA A 354 8.23 0.74 -13.61
N MET A 355 7.07 0.54 -14.24
CA MET A 355 5.88 1.37 -14.03
C MET A 355 5.35 1.27 -12.60
N MET A 356 5.30 0.07 -12.01
CA MET A 356 4.85 -0.09 -10.62
C MET A 356 5.86 0.43 -9.61
N ALA A 357 7.16 0.31 -9.88
CA ALA A 357 8.20 0.93 -9.07
C ALA A 357 8.11 2.46 -9.11
N ALA A 358 7.88 3.04 -10.30
CA ALA A 358 7.66 4.47 -10.47
C ALA A 358 6.40 4.95 -9.73
N ARG A 359 5.32 4.16 -9.73
CA ARG A 359 4.10 4.44 -8.95
C ARG A 359 4.37 4.43 -7.44
N THR A 360 5.16 3.49 -6.97
CA THR A 360 5.55 3.44 -5.55
C THR A 360 6.37 4.66 -5.15
N ALA A 361 7.30 5.09 -6.01
CA ALA A 361 8.06 6.33 -5.79
C ALA A 361 7.14 7.57 -5.82
N ALA A 362 6.18 7.64 -6.75
CA ALA A 362 5.19 8.71 -6.81
C ALA A 362 4.32 8.77 -5.54
N ASN A 363 3.94 7.61 -5.00
CA ASN A 363 3.22 7.49 -3.74
C ASN A 363 4.02 8.12 -2.58
N GLN A 364 5.28 7.75 -2.43
CA GLN A 364 6.13 8.33 -1.37
C GLN A 364 6.41 9.82 -1.58
N ALA A 365 6.60 10.27 -2.83
CA ALA A 365 6.72 11.69 -3.15
C ALA A 365 5.43 12.46 -2.79
N GLY A 366 4.28 11.87 -3.06
CA GLY A 366 2.99 12.40 -2.64
C GLY A 366 2.88 12.52 -1.12
N TYR A 367 3.22 11.49 -0.36
CA TYR A 367 3.23 11.54 1.11
C TYR A 367 4.21 12.56 1.67
N LEU A 368 5.40 12.68 1.07
CA LEU A 368 6.39 13.71 1.44
C LEU A 368 5.80 15.12 1.29
N LEU A 369 5.27 15.43 0.11
CA LEU A 369 4.65 16.72 -0.15
C LEU A 369 3.40 16.96 0.70
N GLY A 370 2.62 15.90 0.91
CA GLY A 370 1.39 15.93 1.70
C GLY A 370 1.62 16.27 3.17
N GLY A 371 2.62 15.68 3.79
CA GLY A 371 2.98 16.03 5.15
C GLY A 371 3.53 17.44 5.25
N LEU A 372 4.42 17.85 4.31
CA LEU A 372 5.00 19.19 4.30
C LEU A 372 3.94 20.28 4.08
N VAL A 373 3.25 20.23 2.94
CA VAL A 373 2.30 21.27 2.55
C VAL A 373 1.00 21.14 3.34
N GLY A 374 0.45 19.94 3.44
CA GLY A 374 -0.81 19.70 4.15
C GLY A 374 -0.67 19.94 5.64
N GLY A 375 0.42 19.45 6.26
CA GLY A 375 0.71 19.72 7.67
C GLY A 375 0.91 21.19 7.98
N ALA A 376 1.64 21.93 7.12
CA ALA A 376 1.79 23.37 7.26
C ALA A 376 0.45 24.11 7.08
N THR A 377 -0.34 23.74 6.08
CA THR A 377 -1.67 24.33 5.86
C THR A 377 -2.56 24.11 7.08
N LEU A 378 -2.61 22.89 7.60
CA LEU A 378 -3.41 22.58 8.77
C LEU A 378 -2.96 23.37 10.01
N ALA A 379 -1.65 23.43 10.24
CA ALA A 379 -1.09 24.15 11.39
C ALA A 379 -1.33 25.67 11.36
N LEU A 380 -1.36 26.27 10.15
CA LEU A 380 -1.49 27.72 9.98
C LEU A 380 -2.94 28.18 9.74
N SER A 381 -3.78 27.36 9.13
CA SER A 381 -5.07 27.82 8.58
C SER A 381 -6.24 26.84 8.84
N GLY A 382 -6.00 25.72 9.53
CA GLY A 382 -7.03 24.77 9.93
C GLY A 382 -7.53 23.83 8.82
N TYR A 383 -8.54 23.03 9.16
CA TYR A 383 -9.05 21.95 8.29
C TYR A 383 -9.73 22.45 7.02
N ALA A 384 -10.53 23.52 7.10
CA ALA A 384 -11.22 24.06 5.93
C ALA A 384 -10.22 24.48 4.82
N ALA A 385 -9.13 25.17 5.21
CA ALA A 385 -8.07 25.53 4.29
C ALA A 385 -7.36 24.30 3.72
N LEU A 386 -7.12 23.27 4.55
CA LEU A 386 -6.57 22.00 4.11
C LEU A 386 -7.45 21.35 3.05
N GLY A 387 -8.77 21.30 3.25
CA GLY A 387 -9.73 20.75 2.28
C GLY A 387 -9.64 21.46 0.92
N ILE A 388 -9.58 22.79 0.93
CA ILE A 388 -9.46 23.61 -0.29
C ILE A 388 -8.13 23.34 -1.02
N VAL A 389 -7.02 23.30 -0.29
CA VAL A 389 -5.68 23.07 -0.86
C VAL A 389 -5.59 21.67 -1.50
N LEU A 390 -6.13 20.63 -0.83
CA LEU A 390 -6.15 19.28 -1.37
C LEU A 390 -7.05 19.16 -2.59
N ALA A 391 -8.26 19.73 -2.54
CA ALA A 391 -9.20 19.74 -3.65
C ALA A 391 -8.61 20.47 -4.87
N THR A 392 -8.00 21.63 -4.67
CA THR A 392 -7.33 22.39 -5.74
C THR A 392 -6.21 21.56 -6.38
N GLY A 393 -5.37 20.92 -5.57
CA GLY A 393 -4.33 20.02 -6.08
C GLY A 393 -4.91 18.89 -6.96
N LEU A 394 -5.98 18.24 -6.52
CA LEU A 394 -6.67 17.20 -7.28
C LEU A 394 -7.22 17.73 -8.61
N ILE A 395 -7.90 18.89 -8.61
CA ILE A 395 -8.44 19.51 -9.83
C ILE A 395 -7.33 19.83 -10.83
N LEU A 396 -6.20 20.37 -10.36
CA LEU A 396 -5.02 20.62 -11.20
C LEU A 396 -4.47 19.30 -11.77
N GLY A 397 -4.48 18.22 -10.98
CA GLY A 397 -4.06 16.87 -11.43
C GLY A 397 -4.89 16.33 -12.59
N VAL A 398 -6.19 16.68 -12.68
CA VAL A 398 -7.07 16.27 -13.80
C VAL A 398 -6.53 16.76 -15.14
N THR A 399 -5.93 17.95 -15.20
CA THR A 399 -5.36 18.50 -16.45
C THR A 399 -4.23 17.63 -17.00
N LEU A 400 -3.47 16.96 -16.14
CA LEU A 400 -2.44 16.00 -16.54
C LEU A 400 -3.07 14.69 -17.02
N VAL A 401 -4.05 14.17 -16.26
CA VAL A 401 -4.72 12.91 -16.57
C VAL A 401 -5.38 12.95 -17.95
N MET A 402 -6.10 14.05 -18.26
CA MET A 402 -6.79 14.21 -19.54
C MET A 402 -5.86 14.32 -20.76
N ARG A 403 -4.55 14.54 -20.53
CA ARG A 403 -3.52 14.54 -21.57
C ARG A 403 -2.80 13.21 -21.73
N ILE A 404 -3.22 12.17 -21.01
CA ILE A 404 -2.68 10.82 -21.11
C ILE A 404 -3.48 10.06 -22.17
N ALA A 405 -2.81 9.56 -23.20
CA ALA A 405 -3.44 8.71 -24.19
C ALA A 405 -3.78 7.33 -23.57
N ASP A 406 -4.95 6.80 -23.89
CA ASP A 406 -5.28 5.41 -23.57
C ASP A 406 -4.97 4.52 -24.77
N PRO A 407 -3.91 3.67 -24.73
CA PRO A 407 -3.51 2.85 -25.85
C PRO A 407 -4.59 1.86 -26.30
N LEU A 408 -5.49 1.42 -25.40
CA LEU A 408 -6.55 0.46 -25.76
C LEU A 408 -7.62 1.12 -26.64
N THR A 409 -8.08 2.33 -26.30
CA THR A 409 -9.07 3.03 -27.14
C THR A 409 -8.51 3.43 -28.50
N THR A 410 -7.20 3.66 -28.59
CA THR A 410 -6.53 3.99 -29.84
C THR A 410 -6.42 2.76 -30.76
N GLN A 411 -6.26 1.56 -30.21
CA GLN A 411 -6.23 0.32 -30.98
C GLN A 411 -7.62 -0.10 -31.46
N GLU A 412 -8.63 -0.02 -30.59
CA GLU A 412 -10.03 -0.31 -30.96
C GLU A 412 -10.54 0.63 -32.07
N GLY A 413 -10.22 1.92 -32.00
CA GLY A 413 -10.55 2.88 -33.04
C GLY A 413 -9.82 2.65 -34.37
N LYS A 414 -8.65 2.03 -34.37
CA LYS A 414 -7.96 1.59 -35.62
C LYS A 414 -8.56 0.32 -36.20
N ASN A 415 -8.91 -0.66 -35.34
CA ASN A 415 -9.51 -1.91 -35.79
C ASN A 415 -10.97 -1.74 -36.28
N ALA A 416 -11.70 -0.73 -35.76
CA ALA A 416 -13.04 -0.40 -36.24
C ALA A 416 -13.06 0.35 -37.57
N ARG A 417 -11.91 0.87 -38.04
CA ARG A 417 -11.75 1.59 -39.30
C ARG A 417 -11.05 0.78 -40.38
N ALA A 418 -10.52 -0.40 -40.07
CA ALA A 418 -9.96 -1.39 -40.98
C ALA A 418 -10.99 -2.48 -41.28
#